data_a01c337583b4deea08a964f7cb7ca0a1
#
_entry.id   a01c337583b4deea08a964f7cb7ca0a1
#
_cell.length_a   1.000
_cell.length_b   1.000
_cell.length_c   1.000
_cell.angle_alpha   90.00
_cell.angle_beta   90.00
_cell.angle_gamma   90.00
#
_symmetry.space_group_name_H-M   'P 1'
#
loop_
_entity.id
_entity.type
_entity.pdbx_description
1 polymer ?
#
loop_
_entity_poly.entity_id
_entity_poly.type
_entity_poly.pdbx_seq_one_letter_code
_entity_poly.pdbx_strand_id
1 'polypeptide(L)'
;MSAADYDSDREGGAGFNTVMLHHGQTLDPEHRARAPPIYASTSFAFEDSAHGADLFALRKLGPIYTRIMNPTSHVLEYRLAKLEGSACNLDGAHPSALATASGVSAQMHAILTITNAGDSIIASSNLYGGTYAQFAHTFKNFGINVKFIDGTDLTALEAAFDDTVKAVYYETIANPSFDVPDFEGIAAITKKHKVPFIVDNTFGMAGYTCRPIKFGADIVVASCTKWIGGHGNTIGGIIVDANSFDWSVENADGSKKFPTLAEDCPAYHGMNFQNVFGPTGPFKCNMAFIFHARVIALRDMGACQNPFGSFQLLMGLETLGLRGARHSENANKLAAWLDADERVSWVSHLSLPAHSSHEAAKKYFRHGTFGAVLSFGVKGGAEAAAVVINSVKLATHLANVGDAKTLVIHPASTTHQQLSPEEQVAAGVKPDMIRVSVGLETLADIIADFDQALSAEAAPAAAPAAAAPASKGSAGVEGEEENPDGSCCSVV
;
A
#
# COMPACT_ATOMS: atom_id res chain seq x y z
N MET A 1 -2.74 -9.45 -25.42
CA MET A 1 -4.11 -9.00 -25.07
C MET A 1 -4.75 -8.38 -26.30
N SER A 2 -5.91 -8.86 -26.73
CA SER A 2 -6.67 -8.22 -27.80
C SER A 2 -7.44 -7.02 -27.23
N ALA A 3 -7.79 -6.05 -28.08
CA ALA A 3 -8.63 -4.91 -27.67
C ALA A 3 -9.98 -5.34 -27.04
N ALA A 4 -10.44 -6.56 -27.33
CA ALA A 4 -11.67 -7.14 -26.78
C ALA A 4 -11.55 -7.47 -25.27
N ASP A 5 -10.34 -7.73 -24.75
CA ASP A 5 -10.14 -8.04 -23.32
C ASP A 5 -10.32 -6.80 -22.43
N TYR A 6 -10.17 -5.59 -22.98
CA TYR A 6 -10.39 -4.34 -22.26
C TYR A 6 -11.89 -3.95 -22.14
N ASP A 7 -12.74 -4.46 -23.02
CA ASP A 7 -14.18 -4.11 -23.05
C ASP A 7 -15.04 -4.97 -22.11
N SER A 8 -14.54 -6.11 -21.65
CA SER A 8 -15.27 -7.01 -20.74
C SER A 8 -15.41 -6.46 -19.32
N ASP A 9 -14.77 -5.33 -19.00
CA ASP A 9 -14.65 -4.75 -17.66
C ASP A 9 -15.76 -3.75 -17.30
N ARG A 10 -16.89 -3.81 -18.01
CA ARG A 10 -18.04 -2.93 -17.79
C ARG A 10 -18.97 -3.42 -16.68
N GLU A 11 -18.46 -3.61 -15.48
CA GLU A 11 -19.32 -3.88 -14.34
C GLU A 11 -20.02 -2.59 -13.87
N GLY A 12 -21.28 -2.44 -14.26
CA GLY A 12 -22.14 -1.35 -13.79
C GLY A 12 -21.86 0.01 -14.41
N GLY A 13 -21.33 0.09 -15.65
CA GLY A 13 -21.16 1.39 -16.33
C GLY A 13 -19.89 1.50 -17.17
N ALA A 14 -18.99 2.39 -16.80
CA ALA A 14 -17.75 2.67 -17.53
C ALA A 14 -16.65 1.63 -17.20
N GLY A 15 -15.88 1.22 -18.20
CA GLY A 15 -14.72 0.34 -18.01
C GLY A 15 -13.57 0.99 -17.26
N PHE A 16 -12.59 0.17 -16.81
CA PHE A 16 -11.46 0.61 -15.98
C PHE A 16 -10.75 1.86 -16.54
N ASN A 17 -10.39 1.84 -17.83
CA ASN A 17 -9.68 2.96 -18.45
C ASN A 17 -10.52 4.26 -18.50
N THR A 18 -11.84 4.16 -18.67
CA THR A 18 -12.72 5.33 -18.60
C THR A 18 -12.82 5.88 -17.18
N VAL A 19 -12.95 5.00 -16.19
CA VAL A 19 -12.99 5.39 -14.77
C VAL A 19 -11.69 6.08 -14.34
N MET A 20 -10.53 5.53 -14.68
CA MET A 20 -9.24 6.11 -14.30
C MET A 20 -9.00 7.50 -14.90
N LEU A 21 -9.67 7.83 -16.03
CA LEU A 21 -9.52 9.12 -16.71
C LEU A 21 -10.56 10.17 -16.28
N HIS A 22 -11.78 9.73 -15.94
CA HIS A 22 -12.91 10.67 -15.86
C HIS A 22 -13.65 10.67 -14.52
N HIS A 23 -13.61 9.58 -13.74
CA HIS A 23 -14.43 9.50 -12.54
C HIS A 23 -14.01 10.51 -11.48
N GLY A 24 -14.98 11.09 -10.79
CA GLY A 24 -14.76 12.06 -9.70
C GLY A 24 -14.30 13.44 -10.16
N GLN A 25 -14.24 13.70 -11.47
CA GLN A 25 -13.87 15.01 -12.00
C GLN A 25 -15.01 15.60 -12.83
N THR A 26 -15.41 16.82 -12.49
CA THR A 26 -16.22 17.69 -13.32
C THR A 26 -15.34 18.80 -13.88
N LEU A 27 -15.76 19.42 -14.98
CA LEU A 27 -15.08 20.65 -15.46
C LEU A 27 -15.19 21.72 -14.39
N ASP A 28 -14.09 22.44 -14.16
CA ASP A 28 -14.08 23.58 -13.27
C ASP A 28 -15.22 24.56 -13.65
N PRO A 29 -16.10 24.92 -12.70
CA PRO A 29 -17.32 25.68 -13.02
C PRO A 29 -17.03 27.12 -13.47
N GLU A 30 -15.93 27.70 -13.01
CA GLU A 30 -15.57 29.09 -13.30
C GLU A 30 -14.82 29.22 -14.62
N HIS A 31 -13.74 28.47 -14.80
CA HIS A 31 -12.82 28.58 -15.94
C HIS A 31 -12.92 27.41 -16.92
N ARG A 32 -13.71 26.38 -16.61
CA ARG A 32 -13.88 25.15 -17.41
C ARG A 32 -12.56 24.42 -17.71
N ALA A 33 -11.62 24.50 -16.76
CA ALA A 33 -10.33 23.81 -16.88
C ALA A 33 -10.52 22.31 -17.11
N ARG A 34 -9.77 21.76 -18.07
CA ARG A 34 -9.86 20.33 -18.42
C ARG A 34 -9.15 19.45 -17.39
N ALA A 35 -7.97 19.85 -16.92
CA ALA A 35 -7.27 19.16 -15.86
C ALA A 35 -7.88 19.53 -14.49
N PRO A 36 -7.81 18.64 -13.48
CA PRO A 36 -8.21 19.02 -12.12
C PRO A 36 -7.37 20.21 -11.64
N PRO A 37 -7.99 21.31 -11.16
CA PRO A 37 -7.24 22.41 -10.57
C PRO A 37 -6.47 21.97 -9.32
N ILE A 38 -5.30 22.58 -9.09
CA ILE A 38 -4.54 22.37 -7.85
C ILE A 38 -4.98 23.44 -6.86
N TYR A 39 -5.76 23.02 -5.85
CA TYR A 39 -6.20 23.90 -4.77
C TYR A 39 -5.12 23.99 -3.68
N ALA A 40 -4.11 24.81 -3.89
CA ALA A 40 -3.00 25.03 -2.96
C ALA A 40 -3.42 26.03 -1.85
N SER A 41 -4.51 25.73 -1.15
CA SER A 41 -5.04 26.51 -0.03
C SER A 41 -5.02 25.68 1.25
N THR A 42 -4.68 26.31 2.38
CA THR A 42 -4.78 25.65 3.70
C THR A 42 -6.22 25.59 4.20
N SER A 43 -7.03 26.63 3.94
CA SER A 43 -8.38 26.82 4.47
C SER A 43 -9.31 27.37 3.40
N PHE A 44 -10.61 27.18 3.64
CA PHE A 44 -11.68 27.59 2.75
C PHE A 44 -12.67 28.49 3.51
N ALA A 45 -13.14 29.56 2.85
CA ALA A 45 -14.03 30.53 3.44
C ALA A 45 -15.45 29.96 3.62
N PHE A 46 -16.12 30.36 4.69
CA PHE A 46 -17.53 30.07 4.92
C PHE A 46 -18.41 31.13 4.27
N GLU A 47 -19.63 30.74 3.89
CA GLU A 47 -20.65 31.67 3.39
C GLU A 47 -21.07 32.62 4.51
N ASP A 48 -21.30 32.04 5.71
CA ASP A 48 -21.65 32.76 6.94
C ASP A 48 -21.30 31.92 8.18
N SER A 49 -21.61 32.41 9.38
CA SER A 49 -21.35 31.72 10.65
C SER A 49 -22.18 30.44 10.81
N ALA A 50 -23.38 30.38 10.24
CA ALA A 50 -24.23 29.20 10.31
C ALA A 50 -23.69 28.08 9.41
N HIS A 51 -23.24 28.44 8.19
CA HIS A 51 -22.55 27.52 7.28
C HIS A 51 -21.30 26.92 7.95
N GLY A 52 -20.46 27.74 8.58
CA GLY A 52 -19.30 27.28 9.32
C GLY A 52 -19.67 26.30 10.43
N ALA A 53 -20.69 26.64 11.23
CA ALA A 53 -21.18 25.76 12.32
C ALA A 53 -21.72 24.41 11.80
N ASP A 54 -22.41 24.41 10.65
CA ASP A 54 -22.93 23.21 10.03
C ASP A 54 -21.81 22.27 9.50
N LEU A 55 -20.76 22.84 8.92
CA LEU A 55 -19.58 22.09 8.46
C LEU A 55 -18.83 21.42 9.63
N PHE A 56 -18.57 22.17 10.71
CA PHE A 56 -17.91 21.64 11.90
C PHE A 56 -18.72 20.56 12.61
N ALA A 57 -20.05 20.69 12.59
CA ALA A 57 -20.96 19.70 13.17
C ALA A 57 -21.27 18.51 12.21
N LEU A 58 -20.65 18.46 11.03
CA LEU A 58 -20.91 17.48 9.98
C LEU A 58 -22.37 17.38 9.54
N ARG A 59 -23.17 18.46 9.74
CA ARG A 59 -24.54 18.58 9.20
C ARG A 59 -24.53 18.94 7.72
N LYS A 60 -23.50 19.67 7.29
CA LYS A 60 -23.13 19.86 5.89
C LYS A 60 -21.73 19.30 5.66
N LEU A 61 -21.46 18.86 4.45
CA LEU A 61 -20.17 18.36 4.05
C LEU A 61 -19.55 19.31 3.04
N GLY A 62 -18.28 19.67 3.24
CA GLY A 62 -17.58 20.60 2.37
C GLY A 62 -16.16 20.91 2.86
N PRO A 63 -15.34 21.56 2.04
CA PRO A 63 -13.97 21.88 2.41
C PRO A 63 -13.95 22.94 3.53
N ILE A 64 -13.20 22.63 4.58
CA ILE A 64 -12.89 23.54 5.71
C ILE A 64 -11.39 23.82 5.71
N TYR A 65 -10.59 22.75 5.70
CA TYR A 65 -9.16 22.80 5.87
C TYR A 65 -8.50 21.63 5.13
N THR A 66 -7.45 21.91 4.38
CA THR A 66 -6.81 20.95 3.45
C THR A 66 -6.34 19.65 4.11
N ARG A 67 -5.94 19.67 5.40
CA ARG A 67 -5.59 18.45 6.12
C ARG A 67 -6.73 17.42 6.14
N ILE A 68 -7.99 17.90 6.20
CA ILE A 68 -9.17 17.03 6.28
C ILE A 68 -9.75 16.78 4.90
N MET A 69 -9.86 17.82 4.09
CA MET A 69 -10.51 17.80 2.77
C MET A 69 -9.84 18.79 1.83
N ASN A 70 -9.54 18.36 0.61
CA ASN A 70 -9.05 19.23 -0.45
C ASN A 70 -9.67 18.82 -1.79
N PRO A 71 -10.20 19.75 -2.61
CA PRO A 71 -10.87 19.39 -3.86
C PRO A 71 -9.99 18.60 -4.86
N THR A 72 -8.69 18.90 -4.92
CA THR A 72 -7.75 18.14 -5.77
C THR A 72 -7.62 16.69 -5.28
N SER A 73 -7.46 16.49 -3.96
CA SER A 73 -7.35 15.16 -3.36
C SER A 73 -8.66 14.37 -3.49
N HIS A 74 -9.82 15.02 -3.44
CA HIS A 74 -11.11 14.36 -3.64
C HIS A 74 -11.23 13.69 -5.02
N VAL A 75 -10.70 14.31 -6.09
CA VAL A 75 -10.71 13.66 -7.42
C VAL A 75 -9.92 12.34 -7.37
N LEU A 76 -8.77 12.32 -6.70
CA LEU A 76 -7.98 11.10 -6.52
C LEU A 76 -8.75 10.04 -5.72
N GLU A 77 -9.36 10.45 -4.61
CA GLU A 77 -10.14 9.58 -3.72
C GLU A 77 -11.34 8.97 -4.46
N TYR A 78 -12.11 9.75 -5.21
CA TYR A 78 -13.23 9.25 -6.03
C TYR A 78 -12.80 8.22 -7.05
N ARG A 79 -11.72 8.49 -7.79
CA ARG A 79 -11.22 7.56 -8.80
C ARG A 79 -10.77 6.25 -8.19
N LEU A 80 -9.97 6.30 -7.13
CA LEU A 80 -9.46 5.11 -6.47
C LEU A 80 -10.56 4.29 -5.81
N ALA A 81 -11.54 4.93 -5.13
CA ALA A 81 -12.71 4.23 -4.59
C ALA A 81 -13.45 3.44 -5.68
N LYS A 82 -13.70 4.06 -6.83
CA LYS A 82 -14.40 3.41 -7.94
C LYS A 82 -13.58 2.30 -8.58
N LEU A 83 -12.29 2.50 -8.77
CA LEU A 83 -11.38 1.50 -9.37
C LEU A 83 -11.23 0.27 -8.48
N GLU A 84 -11.16 0.44 -7.17
CA GLU A 84 -11.11 -0.67 -6.20
C GLU A 84 -12.47 -1.37 -6.03
N GLY A 85 -13.58 -0.74 -6.42
CA GLY A 85 -14.91 -1.36 -6.41
C GLY A 85 -15.74 -1.03 -5.18
N SER A 86 -15.50 0.09 -4.51
CA SER A 86 -16.36 0.57 -3.41
C SER A 86 -17.82 0.75 -3.86
N ALA A 87 -18.76 0.34 -3.00
CA ALA A 87 -20.20 0.38 -3.30
C ALA A 87 -20.79 1.79 -3.17
N CYS A 88 -20.29 2.59 -2.24
CA CYS A 88 -20.78 3.93 -1.92
C CYS A 88 -19.95 5.04 -2.59
N ASN A 89 -19.78 4.95 -3.88
CA ASN A 89 -19.13 6.02 -4.63
C ASN A 89 -20.20 6.99 -5.15
N LEU A 90 -20.79 7.77 -4.24
CA LEU A 90 -21.87 8.70 -4.52
C LEU A 90 -21.32 9.88 -5.30
N ASP A 91 -21.76 10.02 -6.55
CA ASP A 91 -21.45 11.18 -7.39
C ASP A 91 -21.86 12.48 -6.67
N GLY A 92 -20.86 13.31 -6.32
CA GLY A 92 -21.04 14.64 -5.77
C GLY A 92 -21.19 14.75 -4.25
N ALA A 93 -21.14 13.66 -3.47
CA ALA A 93 -21.16 13.74 -2.00
C ALA A 93 -19.74 13.65 -1.40
N HIS A 94 -19.31 12.47 -1.01
CA HIS A 94 -17.96 12.25 -0.51
C HIS A 94 -17.48 10.87 -0.96
N PRO A 95 -16.18 10.73 -1.29
CA PRO A 95 -15.63 9.44 -1.70
C PRO A 95 -15.54 8.49 -0.50
N SER A 96 -15.79 7.22 -0.74
CA SER A 96 -15.51 6.13 0.21
C SER A 96 -14.02 5.81 0.25
N ALA A 97 -13.19 6.83 0.15
CA ALA A 97 -11.74 6.72 0.21
C ALA A 97 -11.13 7.93 0.92
N LEU A 98 -9.91 7.75 1.41
CA LEU A 98 -9.16 8.77 2.14
C LEU A 98 -7.70 8.74 1.69
N ALA A 99 -7.25 9.81 1.04
CA ALA A 99 -5.86 9.98 0.65
C ALA A 99 -4.99 10.37 1.85
N THR A 100 -3.83 9.73 1.98
CA THR A 100 -2.86 9.94 3.06
C THR A 100 -1.47 10.18 2.49
N ALA A 101 -0.54 10.66 3.32
CA ALA A 101 0.82 11.01 2.91
C ALA A 101 1.67 9.81 2.46
N SER A 102 1.30 8.58 2.83
CA SER A 102 2.01 7.35 2.45
C SER A 102 1.14 6.11 2.65
N GLY A 103 1.52 4.96 2.06
CA GLY A 103 0.87 3.68 2.32
C GLY A 103 0.95 3.26 3.80
N VAL A 104 2.08 3.52 4.45
CA VAL A 104 2.26 3.25 5.89
C VAL A 104 1.31 4.08 6.75
N SER A 105 1.05 5.34 6.36
CA SER A 105 0.03 6.17 7.01
C SER A 105 -1.39 5.64 6.76
N ALA A 106 -1.67 5.15 5.54
CA ALA A 106 -2.98 4.58 5.22
C ALA A 106 -3.31 3.39 6.11
N GLN A 107 -2.41 2.40 6.21
CA GLN A 107 -2.63 1.24 7.09
C GLN A 107 -2.73 1.63 8.56
N MET A 108 -1.89 2.57 9.03
CA MET A 108 -1.94 3.07 10.39
C MET A 108 -3.31 3.71 10.71
N HIS A 109 -3.79 4.63 9.88
CA HIS A 109 -5.08 5.29 10.09
C HIS A 109 -6.24 4.29 10.00
N ALA A 110 -6.20 3.33 9.05
CA ALA A 110 -7.22 2.31 8.94
C ALA A 110 -7.35 1.49 10.23
N ILE A 111 -6.24 1.02 10.79
CA ILE A 111 -6.22 0.19 11.99
C ILE A 111 -6.58 1.01 13.24
N LEU A 112 -5.99 2.20 13.43
CA LEU A 112 -6.29 3.05 14.60
C LEU A 112 -7.72 3.59 14.61
N THR A 113 -8.43 3.59 13.48
CA THR A 113 -9.85 3.93 13.43
C THR A 113 -10.73 2.92 14.17
N ILE A 114 -10.32 1.66 14.21
CA ILE A 114 -11.12 0.53 14.70
C ILE A 114 -10.53 -0.19 15.91
N THR A 115 -9.38 0.25 16.40
CA THR A 115 -8.69 -0.35 17.55
C THR A 115 -8.48 0.65 18.67
N ASN A 116 -8.46 0.15 19.90
CA ASN A 116 -8.06 0.85 21.10
C ASN A 116 -6.88 0.13 21.77
N ALA A 117 -6.24 0.76 22.76
CA ALA A 117 -5.26 0.08 23.59
C ALA A 117 -5.85 -1.17 24.26
N GLY A 118 -5.19 -2.30 24.15
CA GLY A 118 -5.64 -3.62 24.59
C GLY A 118 -6.21 -4.48 23.47
N ASP A 119 -6.59 -3.90 22.33
CA ASP A 119 -7.06 -4.66 21.17
C ASP A 119 -5.90 -5.34 20.42
N SER A 120 -6.26 -6.28 19.56
CA SER A 120 -5.31 -6.97 18.68
C SER A 120 -5.83 -7.04 17.24
N ILE A 121 -4.88 -7.26 16.31
CA ILE A 121 -5.17 -7.66 14.93
C ILE A 121 -4.45 -8.97 14.61
N ILE A 122 -4.96 -9.73 13.66
CA ILE A 122 -4.26 -10.87 13.07
C ILE A 122 -3.66 -10.41 11.74
N ALA A 123 -2.40 -10.74 11.48
CA ALA A 123 -1.73 -10.39 10.24
C ALA A 123 -0.93 -11.57 9.69
N SER A 124 -0.86 -11.67 8.36
CA SER A 124 0.11 -12.57 7.72
C SER A 124 1.53 -12.23 8.18
N SER A 125 2.39 -13.22 8.35
CA SER A 125 3.82 -13.00 8.60
C SER A 125 4.57 -12.54 7.34
N ASN A 126 4.03 -12.87 6.17
CA ASN A 126 4.61 -12.51 4.87
C ASN A 126 4.12 -11.14 4.42
N LEU A 127 4.74 -10.08 4.94
CA LEU A 127 4.39 -8.69 4.68
C LEU A 127 5.61 -7.88 4.21
N TYR A 128 5.35 -6.77 3.58
CA TYR A 128 6.37 -5.74 3.36
C TYR A 128 7.10 -5.42 4.67
N GLY A 129 8.44 -5.36 4.64
CA GLY A 129 9.24 -5.19 5.86
C GLY A 129 8.86 -3.96 6.70
N GLY A 130 8.47 -2.84 6.07
CA GLY A 130 7.98 -1.66 6.78
C GLY A 130 6.64 -1.88 7.50
N THR A 131 5.74 -2.67 6.91
CA THR A 131 4.47 -3.07 7.54
C THR A 131 4.74 -3.99 8.72
N TYR A 132 5.60 -5.00 8.53
CA TYR A 132 6.00 -5.91 9.62
C TYR A 132 6.60 -5.14 10.80
N ALA A 133 7.55 -4.24 10.54
CA ALA A 133 8.19 -3.43 11.58
C ALA A 133 7.18 -2.53 12.31
N GLN A 134 6.26 -1.87 11.59
CA GLN A 134 5.20 -1.07 12.20
C GLN A 134 4.31 -1.91 13.11
N PHE A 135 3.91 -3.10 12.67
CA PHE A 135 3.03 -4.00 13.42
C PHE A 135 3.74 -4.64 14.61
N ALA A 136 4.96 -5.11 14.40
CA ALA A 136 5.73 -5.80 15.45
C ALA A 136 6.21 -4.87 16.57
N HIS A 137 6.51 -3.60 16.26
CA HIS A 137 7.16 -2.68 17.19
C HIS A 137 6.33 -1.44 17.48
N THR A 138 5.92 -0.68 16.44
CA THR A 138 5.26 0.62 16.63
C THR A 138 3.88 0.46 17.29
N PHE A 139 3.07 -0.50 16.86
CA PHE A 139 1.73 -0.72 17.41
C PHE A 139 1.73 -1.14 18.87
N LYS A 140 2.78 -1.81 19.34
CA LYS A 140 2.95 -2.09 20.78
C LYS A 140 2.98 -0.82 21.63
N ASN A 141 3.57 0.27 21.11
CA ASN A 141 3.63 1.55 21.81
C ASN A 141 2.25 2.22 21.92
N PHE A 142 1.30 1.85 21.04
CA PHE A 142 -0.11 2.26 21.13
C PHE A 142 -0.98 1.27 21.91
N GLY A 143 -0.35 0.22 22.49
CA GLY A 143 -1.07 -0.83 23.22
C GLY A 143 -1.84 -1.80 22.30
N ILE A 144 -1.57 -1.82 21.01
CA ILE A 144 -2.18 -2.74 20.05
C ILE A 144 -1.27 -3.94 19.82
N ASN A 145 -1.80 -5.15 19.99
CA ASN A 145 -1.07 -6.38 19.76
C ASN A 145 -1.28 -6.89 18.33
N VAL A 146 -0.26 -7.50 17.75
CA VAL A 146 -0.37 -8.14 16.43
C VAL A 146 -0.03 -9.61 16.55
N LYS A 147 -0.96 -10.47 16.12
CA LYS A 147 -0.80 -11.92 16.04
C LYS A 147 -0.39 -12.28 14.63
N PHE A 148 0.90 -12.56 14.43
CA PHE A 148 1.39 -13.01 13.15
C PHE A 148 1.14 -14.49 12.95
N ILE A 149 0.65 -14.85 11.76
CA ILE A 149 0.37 -16.24 11.35
C ILE A 149 0.96 -16.52 9.97
N ASP A 150 1.12 -17.78 9.61
CA ASP A 150 1.34 -18.15 8.22
C ASP A 150 0.13 -17.74 7.37
N GLY A 151 0.34 -16.84 6.41
CA GLY A 151 -0.71 -16.28 5.58
C GLY A 151 -1.39 -17.30 4.64
N THR A 152 -0.84 -18.49 4.50
CA THR A 152 -1.41 -19.58 3.69
C THR A 152 -2.23 -20.58 4.52
N ASP A 153 -2.18 -20.50 5.85
CA ASP A 153 -2.85 -21.45 6.76
C ASP A 153 -4.14 -20.87 7.35
N LEU A 154 -5.28 -21.24 6.74
CA LEU A 154 -6.60 -20.86 7.24
C LEU A 154 -6.93 -21.46 8.61
N THR A 155 -6.31 -22.60 8.98
CA THR A 155 -6.51 -23.21 10.31
C THR A 155 -5.82 -22.38 11.38
N ALA A 156 -4.59 -21.92 11.10
CA ALA A 156 -3.89 -20.99 11.97
C ALA A 156 -4.63 -19.67 12.11
N LEU A 157 -5.24 -19.15 11.02
CA LEU A 157 -6.08 -17.96 11.06
C LEU A 157 -7.27 -18.16 12.02
N GLU A 158 -8.02 -19.24 11.84
CA GLU A 158 -9.18 -19.54 12.69
C GLU A 158 -8.80 -19.68 14.18
N ALA A 159 -7.66 -20.33 14.47
CA ALA A 159 -7.19 -20.54 15.84
C ALA A 159 -6.66 -19.28 16.53
N ALA A 160 -6.30 -18.25 15.77
CA ALA A 160 -5.74 -17.01 16.33
C ALA A 160 -6.78 -16.05 16.88
N PHE A 161 -8.09 -16.29 16.63
CA PHE A 161 -9.15 -15.42 17.11
C PHE A 161 -9.39 -15.52 18.62
N ASP A 162 -9.59 -14.37 19.24
CA ASP A 162 -10.15 -14.16 20.56
C ASP A 162 -10.95 -12.85 20.58
N ASP A 163 -11.49 -12.48 21.75
CA ASP A 163 -12.35 -11.29 21.91
C ASP A 163 -11.63 -9.96 21.67
N THR A 164 -10.29 -9.93 21.71
CA THR A 164 -9.48 -8.72 21.46
C THR A 164 -9.30 -8.42 19.97
N VAL A 165 -9.55 -9.39 19.10
CA VAL A 165 -9.28 -9.24 17.65
C VAL A 165 -10.29 -8.30 17.00
N LYS A 166 -9.76 -7.25 16.35
CA LYS A 166 -10.55 -6.21 15.66
C LYS A 166 -10.39 -6.21 14.14
N ALA A 167 -9.36 -6.82 13.58
CA ALA A 167 -9.17 -6.91 12.14
C ALA A 167 -8.26 -8.08 11.77
N VAL A 168 -8.35 -8.47 10.50
CA VAL A 168 -7.39 -9.36 9.82
C VAL A 168 -6.75 -8.61 8.69
N TYR A 169 -5.42 -8.70 8.55
CA TYR A 169 -4.64 -7.92 7.58
C TYR A 169 -3.75 -8.80 6.71
N TYR A 170 -3.86 -8.63 5.38
CA TYR A 170 -3.07 -9.34 4.37
C TYR A 170 -2.62 -8.38 3.26
N GLU A 171 -1.64 -8.82 2.45
CA GLU A 171 -1.28 -8.19 1.18
C GLU A 171 -1.87 -8.99 0.01
N THR A 172 -2.24 -8.33 -1.07
CA THR A 172 -2.75 -8.98 -2.29
C THR A 172 -1.71 -9.93 -2.91
N ILE A 173 -0.47 -9.52 -2.91
CA ILE A 173 0.71 -10.30 -3.27
C ILE A 173 1.74 -10.00 -2.18
N ALA A 174 2.08 -11.02 -1.42
CA ALA A 174 3.06 -10.91 -0.34
C ALA A 174 4.44 -10.52 -0.87
N ASN A 175 5.17 -9.70 -0.15
CA ASN A 175 6.50 -9.25 -0.55
C ASN A 175 7.52 -9.59 0.55
N PRO A 176 8.51 -10.46 0.28
CA PRO A 176 9.03 -10.85 -1.04
C PRO A 176 8.64 -12.25 -1.54
N SER A 177 7.78 -13.00 -0.84
CA SER A 177 7.46 -14.40 -1.19
C SER A 177 6.56 -14.56 -2.43
N PHE A 178 5.77 -13.50 -2.76
CA PHE A 178 4.75 -13.48 -3.82
C PHE A 178 3.59 -14.46 -3.60
N ASP A 179 3.33 -14.86 -2.36
CA ASP A 179 2.13 -15.63 -2.05
C ASP A 179 0.87 -14.80 -2.30
N VAL A 180 -0.17 -15.46 -2.81
CA VAL A 180 -1.50 -14.89 -3.01
C VAL A 180 -2.44 -15.56 -2.02
N PRO A 181 -3.10 -14.81 -1.12
CA PRO A 181 -3.97 -15.38 -0.10
C PRO A 181 -5.26 -15.96 -0.71
N ASP A 182 -5.89 -16.89 -0.01
CA ASP A 182 -7.25 -17.33 -0.33
C ASP A 182 -8.25 -16.29 0.22
N PHE A 183 -8.52 -15.26 -0.58
CA PHE A 183 -9.40 -14.16 -0.17
C PHE A 183 -10.77 -14.62 0.31
N GLU A 184 -11.40 -15.56 -0.40
CA GLU A 184 -12.74 -16.03 -0.06
C GLU A 184 -12.74 -16.86 1.22
N GLY A 185 -11.71 -17.71 1.43
CA GLY A 185 -11.53 -18.46 2.67
C GLY A 185 -11.33 -17.53 3.87
N ILE A 186 -10.46 -16.52 3.74
CA ILE A 186 -10.23 -15.51 4.78
C ILE A 186 -11.52 -14.73 5.05
N ALA A 187 -12.21 -14.26 4.01
CA ALA A 187 -13.46 -13.50 4.15
C ALA A 187 -14.55 -14.30 4.85
N ALA A 188 -14.64 -15.61 4.61
CA ALA A 188 -15.59 -16.48 5.32
C ALA A 188 -15.29 -16.55 6.82
N ILE A 189 -14.01 -16.65 7.19
CA ILE A 189 -13.56 -16.69 8.58
C ILE A 189 -13.81 -15.33 9.27
N THR A 190 -13.37 -14.23 8.65
CA THR A 190 -13.54 -12.89 9.24
C THR A 190 -15.02 -12.53 9.45
N LYS A 191 -15.88 -12.88 8.49
CA LYS A 191 -17.33 -12.72 8.60
C LYS A 191 -17.93 -13.53 9.77
N LYS A 192 -17.49 -14.78 9.97
CA LYS A 192 -17.90 -15.61 11.10
C LYS A 192 -17.55 -14.95 12.44
N HIS A 193 -16.36 -14.36 12.55
CA HIS A 193 -15.87 -13.69 13.75
C HIS A 193 -16.30 -12.21 13.85
N LYS A 194 -17.05 -11.71 12.87
CA LYS A 194 -17.54 -10.31 12.83
C LYS A 194 -16.40 -9.30 12.96
N VAL A 195 -15.33 -9.46 12.20
CA VAL A 195 -14.21 -8.53 12.11
C VAL A 195 -13.95 -8.16 10.64
N PRO A 196 -13.52 -6.93 10.33
CA PRO A 196 -13.21 -6.53 8.96
C PRO A 196 -11.95 -7.23 8.44
N PHE A 197 -11.97 -7.51 7.14
CA PHE A 197 -10.83 -7.97 6.36
C PHE A 197 -10.17 -6.79 5.66
N ILE A 198 -8.94 -6.47 6.05
CA ILE A 198 -8.13 -5.38 5.48
C ILE A 198 -7.10 -5.97 4.53
N VAL A 199 -7.01 -5.44 3.31
CA VAL A 199 -6.04 -5.88 2.30
C VAL A 199 -5.19 -4.71 1.82
N ASP A 200 -3.87 -4.85 1.92
CA ASP A 200 -2.95 -3.97 1.20
C ASP A 200 -2.92 -4.37 -0.27
N ASN A 201 -3.53 -3.56 -1.11
CA ASN A 201 -3.64 -3.78 -2.54
C ASN A 201 -2.59 -2.99 -3.35
N THR A 202 -1.46 -2.68 -2.74
CA THR A 202 -0.39 -1.95 -3.44
C THR A 202 0.02 -2.66 -4.74
N PHE A 203 0.21 -3.98 -4.69
CA PHE A 203 0.57 -4.78 -5.87
C PHE A 203 -0.63 -5.09 -6.78
N GLY A 204 -1.85 -4.84 -6.31
CA GLY A 204 -3.07 -4.97 -7.12
C GLY A 204 -3.32 -3.79 -8.07
N MET A 205 -2.47 -2.74 -8.01
CA MET A 205 -2.48 -1.62 -8.97
C MET A 205 -3.85 -0.93 -9.07
N ALA A 206 -4.39 -0.48 -7.92
CA ALA A 206 -5.72 0.17 -7.84
C ALA A 206 -6.83 -0.67 -8.52
N GLY A 207 -6.83 -1.97 -8.28
CA GLY A 207 -7.84 -2.87 -8.86
C GLY A 207 -7.58 -3.26 -10.32
N TYR A 208 -6.47 -2.85 -10.94
CA TYR A 208 -6.12 -3.29 -12.28
C TYR A 208 -5.77 -4.78 -12.30
N THR A 209 -4.87 -5.23 -11.43
CA THR A 209 -4.48 -6.64 -11.30
C THR A 209 -5.49 -7.40 -10.45
N CYS A 210 -5.85 -6.91 -9.27
CA CYS A 210 -6.77 -7.55 -8.35
C CYS A 210 -7.67 -6.52 -7.66
N ARG A 211 -8.96 -6.86 -7.47
CA ARG A 211 -9.93 -6.12 -6.66
C ARG A 211 -10.34 -6.94 -5.44
N PRO A 212 -9.62 -6.86 -4.33
CA PRO A 212 -9.90 -7.67 -3.13
C PRO A 212 -11.33 -7.50 -2.60
N ILE A 213 -11.94 -6.32 -2.77
CA ILE A 213 -13.34 -6.04 -2.36
C ILE A 213 -14.32 -7.04 -3.00
N LYS A 214 -14.10 -7.48 -4.23
CA LYS A 214 -14.94 -8.48 -4.89
C LYS A 214 -14.89 -9.86 -4.23
N PHE A 215 -13.84 -10.11 -3.48
CA PHE A 215 -13.58 -11.38 -2.82
C PHE A 215 -13.74 -11.29 -1.30
N GLY A 216 -14.39 -10.21 -0.82
CA GLY A 216 -14.81 -10.05 0.56
C GLY A 216 -13.89 -9.23 1.44
N ALA A 217 -12.92 -8.50 0.88
CA ALA A 217 -12.21 -7.47 1.64
C ALA A 217 -13.16 -6.31 1.97
N ASP A 218 -13.15 -5.86 3.22
CA ASP A 218 -13.97 -4.74 3.69
C ASP A 218 -13.24 -3.41 3.58
N ILE A 219 -11.92 -3.42 3.73
CA ILE A 219 -11.07 -2.24 3.65
C ILE A 219 -9.87 -2.58 2.77
N VAL A 220 -9.58 -1.68 1.83
CA VAL A 220 -8.36 -1.74 1.04
C VAL A 220 -7.46 -0.57 1.46
N VAL A 221 -6.18 -0.85 1.68
CA VAL A 221 -5.14 0.17 1.80
C VAL A 221 -4.15 0.00 0.65
N ALA A 222 -3.49 1.07 0.24
CA ALA A 222 -2.43 0.95 -0.76
C ALA A 222 -1.42 2.09 -0.69
N SER A 223 -0.17 1.81 -1.05
CA SER A 223 0.83 2.83 -1.34
C SER A 223 0.63 3.37 -2.76
N CYS A 224 0.09 4.59 -2.87
CA CYS A 224 -0.02 5.30 -4.15
C CYS A 224 1.36 5.64 -4.75
N THR A 225 2.41 5.63 -3.94
CA THR A 225 3.81 5.83 -4.32
C THR A 225 4.26 4.89 -5.44
N LYS A 226 3.67 3.68 -5.48
CA LYS A 226 4.06 2.58 -6.37
C LYS A 226 3.39 2.73 -7.74
N TRP A 227 2.74 1.72 -8.28
CA TRP A 227 2.16 1.76 -9.64
C TRP A 227 1.14 2.87 -9.86
N ILE A 228 0.41 3.33 -8.83
CA ILE A 228 -0.57 4.42 -8.98
C ILE A 228 0.15 5.68 -9.45
N GLY A 229 1.15 6.16 -8.75
CA GLY A 229 2.02 7.25 -9.19
C GLY A 229 2.92 6.85 -10.36
N GLY A 230 3.62 5.73 -10.22
CA GLY A 230 4.35 5.03 -11.27
C GLY A 230 5.61 5.71 -11.81
N HIS A 231 6.05 6.82 -11.23
CA HIS A 231 7.16 7.63 -11.76
C HIS A 231 8.23 7.97 -10.71
N GLY A 232 8.12 7.44 -9.49
CA GLY A 232 9.10 7.67 -8.43
C GLY A 232 9.23 9.14 -7.98
N ASN A 233 8.20 9.96 -8.23
CA ASN A 233 8.25 11.41 -8.05
C ASN A 233 7.42 11.94 -6.86
N THR A 234 6.55 11.11 -6.27
CA THR A 234 5.72 11.50 -5.13
C THR A 234 5.37 10.32 -4.25
N ILE A 235 5.23 10.57 -2.97
CA ILE A 235 4.78 9.59 -1.98
C ILE A 235 3.29 9.83 -1.69
N GLY A 236 2.52 8.76 -1.52
CA GLY A 236 1.12 8.85 -1.13
C GLY A 236 0.55 7.51 -0.73
N GLY A 237 -0.60 7.55 -0.08
CA GLY A 237 -1.37 6.37 0.30
C GLY A 237 -2.86 6.61 0.12
N ILE A 238 -3.62 5.52 0.17
CA ILE A 238 -5.07 5.53 0.08
C ILE A 238 -5.67 4.49 1.03
N ILE A 239 -6.79 4.84 1.64
CA ILE A 239 -7.70 3.91 2.28
C ILE A 239 -8.97 3.89 1.44
N VAL A 240 -9.49 2.72 1.12
CA VAL A 240 -10.78 2.56 0.43
C VAL A 240 -11.67 1.67 1.29
N ASP A 241 -12.86 2.18 1.61
CA ASP A 241 -13.92 1.45 2.32
C ASP A 241 -14.84 0.78 1.29
N ALA A 242 -14.98 -0.54 1.38
CA ALA A 242 -15.94 -1.28 0.55
C ALA A 242 -17.39 -0.94 0.90
N ASN A 243 -17.63 -0.35 2.06
CA ASN A 243 -18.94 -0.07 2.65
C ASN A 243 -19.78 -1.32 2.99
N SER A 244 -19.13 -2.48 3.05
CA SER A 244 -19.75 -3.78 3.25
C SER A 244 -19.89 -4.18 4.72
N PHE A 245 -18.95 -3.73 5.58
CA PHE A 245 -18.88 -4.18 6.96
C PHE A 245 -19.93 -3.50 7.86
N ASP A 246 -20.60 -4.30 8.71
CA ASP A 246 -21.55 -3.79 9.70
C ASP A 246 -20.81 -3.35 10.98
N TRP A 247 -20.64 -2.05 11.17
CA TRP A 247 -19.95 -1.49 12.32
C TRP A 247 -20.81 -1.52 13.61
N SER A 248 -22.08 -1.89 13.53
CA SER A 248 -22.99 -2.01 14.70
C SER A 248 -22.87 -3.33 15.45
N VAL A 249 -22.04 -4.26 14.96
CA VAL A 249 -21.86 -5.61 15.53
C VAL A 249 -21.52 -5.57 17.01
N GLU A 250 -22.03 -6.58 17.74
CA GLU A 250 -21.87 -6.72 19.18
C GLU A 250 -21.05 -7.96 19.53
N ASN A 251 -20.34 -7.84 20.66
CA ASN A 251 -19.70 -8.94 21.35
C ASN A 251 -20.75 -9.85 22.01
N ALA A 252 -20.34 -11.00 22.54
CA ALA A 252 -21.25 -11.95 23.19
C ALA A 252 -21.90 -11.38 24.44
N ASP A 253 -21.31 -10.41 25.11
CA ASP A 253 -21.81 -9.72 26.28
C ASP A 253 -22.78 -8.55 25.99
N GLY A 254 -23.02 -8.28 24.68
CA GLY A 254 -23.86 -7.18 24.22
C GLY A 254 -23.16 -5.83 24.08
N SER A 255 -21.89 -5.72 24.44
CA SER A 255 -21.09 -4.50 24.20
C SER A 255 -20.81 -4.32 22.70
N LYS A 256 -20.63 -3.07 22.27
CA LYS A 256 -20.24 -2.79 20.87
C LYS A 256 -18.84 -3.28 20.60
N LYS A 257 -18.66 -4.05 19.52
CA LYS A 257 -17.33 -4.55 19.12
C LYS A 257 -16.43 -3.42 18.63
N PHE A 258 -17.01 -2.38 18.03
CA PHE A 258 -16.32 -1.19 17.51
C PHE A 258 -16.90 0.08 18.17
N PRO A 259 -16.64 0.33 19.46
CA PRO A 259 -17.23 1.46 20.19
C PRO A 259 -16.87 2.81 19.59
N THR A 260 -15.67 2.97 19.00
CA THR A 260 -15.26 4.22 18.31
C THR A 260 -16.22 4.65 17.21
N LEU A 261 -16.91 3.71 16.56
CA LEU A 261 -17.85 3.95 15.46
C LEU A 261 -19.31 3.84 15.88
N ALA A 262 -19.62 2.95 16.82
CA ALA A 262 -20.99 2.56 17.19
C ALA A 262 -21.47 3.13 18.52
N GLU A 263 -20.65 3.91 19.22
CA GLU A 263 -21.02 4.63 20.44
C GLU A 263 -20.87 6.15 20.26
N ASP A 264 -21.28 6.92 21.25
CA ASP A 264 -21.23 8.37 21.21
C ASP A 264 -19.78 8.88 21.23
N CYS A 265 -19.40 9.66 20.23
CA CYS A 265 -18.07 10.22 20.10
C CYS A 265 -17.97 11.57 20.86
N PRO A 266 -17.16 11.67 21.94
CA PRO A 266 -17.04 12.91 22.71
C PRO A 266 -16.44 14.07 21.87
N ALA A 267 -15.56 13.79 20.92
CA ALA A 267 -14.94 14.78 20.05
C ALA A 267 -15.94 15.46 19.08
N TYR A 268 -17.14 14.87 18.91
CA TYR A 268 -18.23 15.39 18.08
C TYR A 268 -19.54 15.52 18.88
N HIS A 269 -19.46 16.00 20.12
CA HIS A 269 -20.62 16.30 20.97
C HIS A 269 -21.59 15.13 21.13
N GLY A 270 -21.08 13.90 21.22
CA GLY A 270 -21.89 12.69 21.35
C GLY A 270 -22.45 12.16 20.03
N MET A 271 -21.94 12.60 18.88
CA MET A 271 -22.33 12.01 17.60
C MET A 271 -21.94 10.54 17.55
N ASN A 272 -22.88 9.69 17.16
CA ASN A 272 -22.62 8.28 16.84
C ASN A 272 -22.42 8.15 15.31
N PHE A 273 -21.21 7.77 14.90
CA PHE A 273 -20.87 7.71 13.48
C PHE A 273 -21.70 6.68 12.73
N GLN A 274 -21.97 5.53 13.33
CA GLN A 274 -22.78 4.48 12.70
C GLN A 274 -24.23 4.94 12.48
N ASN A 275 -24.80 5.71 13.42
CA ASN A 275 -26.16 6.24 13.26
C ASN A 275 -26.26 7.34 12.20
N VAL A 276 -25.23 8.17 12.06
CA VAL A 276 -25.23 9.31 11.13
C VAL A 276 -24.76 8.88 9.74
N PHE A 277 -23.67 8.14 9.66
CA PHE A 277 -23.00 7.77 8.40
C PHE A 277 -23.14 6.28 8.03
N GLY A 278 -23.89 5.50 8.82
CA GLY A 278 -24.21 4.12 8.51
C GLY A 278 -25.37 4.01 7.49
N PRO A 279 -25.73 2.77 7.11
CA PRO A 279 -26.70 2.53 6.02
C PRO A 279 -28.11 3.02 6.31
N THR A 280 -28.48 3.21 7.59
CA THR A 280 -29.76 3.76 8.04
C THR A 280 -29.75 5.28 8.21
N GLY A 281 -28.58 5.89 8.14
CA GLY A 281 -28.39 7.33 8.27
C GLY A 281 -28.84 8.13 7.04
N PRO A 282 -28.72 9.47 7.08
CA PRO A 282 -29.18 10.36 6.00
C PRO A 282 -28.56 10.05 4.63
N PHE A 283 -27.33 9.56 4.60
CA PHE A 283 -26.61 9.25 3.34
C PHE A 283 -27.03 7.92 2.71
N LYS A 284 -27.77 7.08 3.45
CA LYS A 284 -28.18 5.72 3.00
C LYS A 284 -27.04 4.87 2.46
N CYS A 285 -25.84 5.09 2.98
CA CYS A 285 -24.60 4.48 2.55
C CYS A 285 -23.73 4.25 3.79
N ASN A 286 -23.04 3.11 3.86
CA ASN A 286 -22.25 2.77 5.04
C ASN A 286 -20.88 3.44 4.96
N MET A 287 -20.79 4.68 5.41
CA MET A 287 -19.57 5.51 5.38
C MET A 287 -19.01 5.81 6.78
N ALA A 288 -19.50 5.15 7.83
CA ALA A 288 -19.10 5.44 9.21
C ALA A 288 -17.59 5.32 9.42
N PHE A 289 -16.98 4.26 8.89
CA PHE A 289 -15.54 4.02 8.98
C PHE A 289 -14.74 5.13 8.29
N ILE A 290 -15.02 5.41 7.03
CA ILE A 290 -14.18 6.35 6.26
C ILE A 290 -14.33 7.80 6.76
N PHE A 291 -15.52 8.18 7.25
CA PHE A 291 -15.70 9.48 7.88
C PHE A 291 -14.96 9.59 9.20
N HIS A 292 -15.03 8.58 10.07
CA HIS A 292 -14.29 8.57 11.31
C HIS A 292 -12.77 8.61 11.05
N ALA A 293 -12.27 7.81 10.10
CA ALA A 293 -10.88 7.84 9.68
C ALA A 293 -10.43 9.24 9.26
N ARG A 294 -11.28 9.98 8.53
CA ARG A 294 -11.03 11.34 8.04
C ARG A 294 -11.04 12.38 9.16
N VAL A 295 -12.11 12.40 9.96
CA VAL A 295 -12.37 13.52 10.88
C VAL A 295 -11.84 13.28 12.29
N ILE A 296 -11.35 12.08 12.61
CA ILE A 296 -10.67 11.75 13.86
C ILE A 296 -9.22 11.34 13.55
N ALA A 297 -8.99 10.17 12.98
CA ALA A 297 -7.64 9.62 12.83
C ALA A 297 -6.74 10.56 12.01
N LEU A 298 -7.13 10.94 10.80
CA LEU A 298 -6.34 11.83 9.94
C LEU A 298 -6.27 13.24 10.52
N ARG A 299 -7.40 13.81 10.99
CA ARG A 299 -7.43 15.16 11.56
C ARG A 299 -6.44 15.32 12.71
N ASP A 300 -6.40 14.34 13.62
CA ASP A 300 -5.68 14.47 14.89
C ASP A 300 -4.21 14.03 14.77
N MET A 301 -3.91 13.01 13.93
CA MET A 301 -2.56 12.51 13.73
C MET A 301 -1.84 13.15 12.53
N GLY A 302 -2.55 13.84 11.64
CA GLY A 302 -1.97 14.41 10.43
C GLY A 302 -1.71 13.37 9.35
N ALA A 303 -0.57 13.48 8.64
CA ALA A 303 -0.19 12.61 7.52
C ALA A 303 -1.18 12.66 6.34
N CYS A 304 -1.80 13.82 6.11
CA CYS A 304 -2.66 14.06 4.95
C CYS A 304 -1.85 14.18 3.65
N GLN A 305 -2.46 13.82 2.54
CA GLN A 305 -1.87 14.05 1.21
C GLN A 305 -1.96 15.54 0.84
N ASN A 306 -0.88 16.10 0.29
CA ASN A 306 -0.89 17.46 -0.19
C ASN A 306 -1.46 17.55 -1.62
N PRO A 307 -2.03 18.71 -2.03
CA PRO A 307 -2.68 18.82 -3.34
C PRO A 307 -1.74 18.69 -4.54
N PHE A 308 -0.47 19.07 -4.43
CA PHE A 308 0.50 18.86 -5.49
C PHE A 308 0.82 17.37 -5.66
N GLY A 309 1.01 16.65 -4.55
CA GLY A 309 1.18 15.19 -4.59
C GLY A 309 -0.06 14.49 -5.13
N SER A 310 -1.27 14.92 -4.73
CA SER A 310 -2.53 14.38 -5.29
C SER A 310 -2.60 14.59 -6.80
N PHE A 311 -2.21 15.76 -7.30
CA PHE A 311 -2.17 16.04 -8.74
C PHE A 311 -1.16 15.14 -9.46
N GLN A 312 0.05 14.95 -8.91
CA GLN A 312 1.04 14.04 -9.49
C GLN A 312 0.55 12.59 -9.52
N LEU A 313 -0.12 12.13 -8.45
CA LEU A 313 -0.73 10.81 -8.40
C LEU A 313 -1.86 10.65 -9.43
N LEU A 314 -2.67 11.68 -9.65
CA LEU A 314 -3.70 11.70 -10.69
C LEU A 314 -3.07 11.57 -12.08
N MET A 315 -1.98 12.27 -12.37
CA MET A 315 -1.27 12.16 -13.65
C MET A 315 -0.75 10.73 -13.89
N GLY A 316 -0.18 10.10 -12.84
CA GLY A 316 0.22 8.70 -12.90
C GLY A 316 -0.97 7.75 -13.10
N LEU A 317 -2.05 7.97 -12.36
CA LEU A 317 -3.26 7.16 -12.41
C LEU A 317 -3.88 7.13 -13.81
N GLU A 318 -3.88 8.25 -14.53
CA GLU A 318 -4.49 8.38 -15.85
C GLU A 318 -3.87 7.46 -16.94
N THR A 319 -2.71 6.86 -16.66
CA THR A 319 -2.07 5.89 -17.56
C THR A 319 -1.88 4.51 -16.94
N LEU A 320 -2.44 4.28 -15.74
CA LEU A 320 -2.20 3.05 -14.97
C LEU A 320 -2.57 1.78 -15.74
N GLY A 321 -3.71 1.76 -16.43
CA GLY A 321 -4.14 0.58 -17.19
C GLY A 321 -3.16 0.20 -18.30
N LEU A 322 -2.63 1.20 -19.02
CA LEU A 322 -1.62 0.98 -20.08
C LEU A 322 -0.30 0.50 -19.48
N ARG A 323 0.14 1.13 -18.38
CA ARG A 323 1.39 0.76 -17.70
C ARG A 323 1.26 -0.62 -17.07
N GLY A 324 0.15 -0.91 -16.39
CA GLY A 324 -0.09 -2.21 -15.76
C GLY A 324 -0.02 -3.37 -16.75
N ALA A 325 -0.61 -3.20 -17.95
CA ALA A 325 -0.51 -4.19 -19.03
C ALA A 325 0.96 -4.43 -19.44
N ARG A 326 1.71 -3.35 -19.70
CA ARG A 326 3.10 -3.44 -20.15
C ARG A 326 4.01 -3.99 -19.07
N HIS A 327 3.87 -3.56 -17.82
CA HIS A 327 4.61 -4.09 -16.68
C HIS A 327 4.44 -5.61 -16.56
N SER A 328 3.17 -6.08 -16.57
CA SER A 328 2.87 -7.50 -16.43
C SER A 328 3.36 -8.32 -17.62
N GLU A 329 3.21 -7.81 -18.85
CA GLU A 329 3.73 -8.46 -20.05
C GLU A 329 5.25 -8.64 -19.99
N ASN A 330 5.96 -7.56 -19.67
CA ASN A 330 7.43 -7.59 -19.55
C ASN A 330 7.87 -8.55 -18.43
N ALA A 331 7.20 -8.53 -17.26
CA ALA A 331 7.53 -9.40 -16.13
C ALA A 331 7.31 -10.88 -16.46
N ASN A 332 6.17 -11.23 -17.09
CA ASN A 332 5.88 -12.60 -17.51
C ASN A 332 6.96 -13.14 -18.46
N LYS A 333 7.34 -12.34 -19.45
CA LYS A 333 8.32 -12.76 -20.46
C LYS A 333 9.74 -12.80 -19.89
N LEU A 334 10.11 -11.85 -19.03
CA LEU A 334 11.41 -11.85 -18.35
C LEU A 334 11.52 -13.06 -17.40
N ALA A 335 10.46 -13.38 -16.65
CA ALA A 335 10.45 -14.55 -15.78
C ALA A 335 10.65 -15.84 -16.56
N ALA A 336 9.98 -16.00 -17.70
CA ALA A 336 10.14 -17.18 -18.55
C ALA A 336 11.57 -17.28 -19.18
N TRP A 337 12.16 -16.13 -19.53
CA TRP A 337 13.53 -16.10 -20.04
C TRP A 337 14.55 -16.46 -18.95
N LEU A 338 14.40 -15.92 -17.74
CA LEU A 338 15.26 -16.25 -16.60
C LEU A 338 15.12 -17.72 -16.18
N ASP A 339 13.91 -18.29 -16.20
CA ASP A 339 13.66 -19.68 -15.83
C ASP A 339 14.30 -20.69 -16.79
N ALA A 340 14.50 -20.28 -18.05
CA ALA A 340 15.19 -21.08 -19.08
C ALA A 340 16.70 -20.89 -19.09
N ASP A 341 17.28 -19.95 -18.32
CA ASP A 341 18.70 -19.62 -18.34
C ASP A 341 19.51 -20.52 -17.39
N GLU A 342 20.52 -21.19 -17.91
CA GLU A 342 21.36 -22.13 -17.14
C GLU A 342 22.17 -21.47 -16.01
N ARG A 343 22.38 -20.15 -16.05
CA ARG A 343 23.11 -19.37 -15.02
C ARG A 343 22.22 -19.08 -13.80
N VAL A 344 20.89 -19.16 -13.97
CA VAL A 344 19.89 -18.96 -12.95
C VAL A 344 19.65 -20.25 -12.17
N SER A 345 19.49 -20.17 -10.85
CA SER A 345 19.27 -21.29 -9.97
C SER A 345 17.79 -21.54 -9.66
N TRP A 346 17.00 -20.50 -9.62
CA TRP A 346 15.55 -20.50 -9.41
C TRP A 346 14.93 -19.17 -9.81
N VAL A 347 13.64 -19.18 -10.17
CA VAL A 347 12.83 -17.98 -10.44
C VAL A 347 11.54 -18.09 -9.64
N SER A 348 11.12 -16.98 -9.03
CA SER A 348 9.81 -16.83 -8.38
C SER A 348 9.02 -15.74 -9.08
N HIS A 349 7.97 -16.15 -9.78
CA HIS A 349 6.98 -15.26 -10.40
C HIS A 349 5.67 -16.01 -10.61
N LEU A 350 4.56 -15.33 -10.34
CA LEU A 350 3.21 -15.94 -10.38
C LEU A 350 2.78 -16.47 -11.75
N SER A 351 3.39 -16.02 -12.86
CA SER A 351 3.10 -16.54 -14.20
C SER A 351 3.68 -17.93 -14.45
N LEU A 352 4.65 -18.37 -13.65
CA LEU A 352 5.27 -19.67 -13.81
C LEU A 352 4.36 -20.76 -13.18
N PRO A 353 4.00 -21.83 -13.91
CA PRO A 353 3.11 -22.89 -13.40
C PRO A 353 3.64 -23.61 -12.15
N ALA A 354 4.96 -23.58 -11.94
CA ALA A 354 5.60 -24.18 -10.77
C ALA A 354 5.45 -23.34 -9.49
N HIS A 355 4.99 -22.10 -9.57
CA HIS A 355 4.79 -21.25 -8.40
C HIS A 355 3.58 -21.72 -7.58
N SER A 356 3.72 -21.84 -6.26
CA SER A 356 2.68 -22.35 -5.35
C SER A 356 1.35 -21.61 -5.47
N SER A 357 1.40 -20.29 -5.68
CA SER A 357 0.21 -19.42 -5.82
C SER A 357 -0.23 -19.17 -7.26
N HIS A 358 0.30 -19.91 -8.26
CA HIS A 358 -0.07 -19.73 -9.67
C HIS A 358 -1.59 -19.85 -9.91
N GLU A 359 -2.20 -20.90 -9.36
CA GLU A 359 -3.65 -21.12 -9.53
C GLU A 359 -4.49 -20.08 -8.75
N ALA A 360 -4.04 -19.65 -7.58
CA ALA A 360 -4.68 -18.55 -6.86
C ALA A 360 -4.61 -17.24 -7.65
N ALA A 361 -3.46 -16.93 -8.25
CA ALA A 361 -3.31 -15.77 -9.12
C ALA A 361 -4.24 -15.84 -10.33
N LYS A 362 -4.37 -16.98 -10.99
CA LYS A 362 -5.33 -17.18 -12.10
C LYS A 362 -6.79 -16.98 -11.67
N LYS A 363 -7.13 -17.38 -10.44
CA LYS A 363 -8.49 -17.24 -9.89
C LYS A 363 -8.83 -15.78 -9.59
N TYR A 364 -7.92 -15.02 -8.98
CA TYR A 364 -8.22 -13.71 -8.40
C TYR A 364 -7.78 -12.53 -9.28
N PHE A 365 -6.79 -12.74 -10.17
CA PHE A 365 -6.23 -11.65 -10.95
C PHE A 365 -6.95 -11.48 -12.28
N ARG A 366 -6.98 -10.25 -12.73
CA ARG A 366 -7.71 -9.79 -13.90
C ARG A 366 -6.79 -9.71 -15.11
N HIS A 367 -7.36 -9.70 -16.28
CA HIS A 367 -6.65 -9.46 -17.56
C HIS A 367 -5.47 -10.41 -17.86
N GLY A 368 -5.42 -11.59 -17.22
CA GLY A 368 -4.27 -12.48 -17.35
C GLY A 368 -2.97 -11.89 -16.82
N THR A 369 -3.05 -10.94 -15.89
CA THR A 369 -1.89 -10.38 -15.20
C THR A 369 -1.41 -11.30 -14.08
N PHE A 370 -0.10 -11.24 -13.80
CA PHE A 370 0.53 -12.01 -12.72
C PHE A 370 1.43 -11.11 -11.85
N GLY A 371 1.13 -9.81 -11.80
CA GLY A 371 1.97 -8.81 -11.16
C GLY A 371 3.10 -8.32 -12.06
N ALA A 372 4.03 -7.58 -11.48
CA ALA A 372 5.13 -6.93 -12.20
C ALA A 372 6.45 -6.95 -11.44
N VAL A 373 6.54 -7.79 -10.41
CA VAL A 373 7.75 -8.01 -9.61
C VAL A 373 8.06 -9.49 -9.64
N LEU A 374 9.33 -9.82 -9.85
CA LEU A 374 9.84 -11.17 -9.78
C LEU A 374 11.08 -11.22 -8.88
N SER A 375 11.44 -12.40 -8.42
CA SER A 375 12.72 -12.65 -7.79
C SER A 375 13.38 -13.87 -8.45
N PHE A 376 14.70 -13.87 -8.47
CA PHE A 376 15.47 -15.01 -8.94
C PHE A 376 16.78 -15.12 -8.18
N GLY A 377 17.37 -16.32 -8.19
CA GLY A 377 18.69 -16.59 -7.67
C GLY A 377 19.64 -16.99 -8.78
N VAL A 378 20.93 -16.79 -8.57
CA VAL A 378 21.98 -17.14 -9.53
C VAL A 378 22.88 -18.24 -9.01
N LYS A 379 23.42 -19.05 -9.90
CA LYS A 379 24.44 -20.04 -9.54
C LYS A 379 25.70 -19.32 -9.03
N GLY A 380 26.17 -19.72 -7.85
CA GLY A 380 27.27 -19.03 -7.16
C GLY A 380 26.83 -18.26 -5.92
N GLY A 381 25.53 -18.25 -5.60
CA GLY A 381 25.01 -17.74 -4.33
C GLY A 381 25.05 -16.21 -4.22
N ALA A 382 25.14 -15.70 -2.97
CA ALA A 382 25.07 -14.28 -2.67
C ALA A 382 26.16 -13.44 -3.33
N GLU A 383 27.38 -13.95 -3.46
CA GLU A 383 28.48 -13.26 -4.11
C GLU A 383 28.19 -13.05 -5.60
N ALA A 384 27.71 -14.08 -6.28
CA ALA A 384 27.34 -13.98 -7.70
C ALA A 384 26.14 -13.04 -7.89
N ALA A 385 25.16 -13.06 -6.99
CA ALA A 385 24.03 -12.14 -7.00
C ALA A 385 24.49 -10.67 -6.90
N ALA A 386 25.47 -10.38 -6.02
CA ALA A 386 26.05 -9.06 -5.89
C ALA A 386 26.77 -8.62 -7.18
N VAL A 387 27.49 -9.53 -7.86
CA VAL A 387 28.14 -9.25 -9.16
C VAL A 387 27.10 -8.89 -10.20
N VAL A 388 26.02 -9.65 -10.32
CA VAL A 388 24.94 -9.36 -11.27
C VAL A 388 24.34 -7.98 -11.02
N ILE A 389 23.97 -7.66 -9.77
CA ILE A 389 23.36 -6.36 -9.42
C ILE A 389 24.32 -5.19 -9.71
N ASN A 390 25.61 -5.36 -9.43
CA ASN A 390 26.62 -4.33 -9.71
C ASN A 390 26.94 -4.17 -11.21
N SER A 391 26.55 -5.13 -12.03
CA SER A 391 26.85 -5.18 -13.46
C SER A 391 25.71 -4.72 -14.36
N VAL A 392 24.48 -4.57 -13.84
CA VAL A 392 23.37 -4.01 -14.61
C VAL A 392 23.66 -2.56 -15.02
N LYS A 393 23.19 -2.17 -16.20
CA LYS A 393 23.44 -0.85 -16.81
C LYS A 393 22.16 -0.08 -17.08
N LEU A 394 21.07 -0.79 -17.39
CA LEU A 394 19.73 -0.23 -17.62
C LEU A 394 18.91 -0.24 -16.33
N ALA A 395 18.83 -1.38 -15.67
CA ALA A 395 18.12 -1.51 -14.40
C ALA A 395 18.81 -0.69 -13.30
N THR A 396 18.02 -0.01 -12.48
CA THR A 396 18.58 0.84 -11.41
C THR A 396 18.56 0.12 -10.08
N HIS A 397 19.69 0.06 -9.40
CA HIS A 397 19.82 -0.54 -8.08
C HIS A 397 19.30 0.43 -7.00
N LEU A 398 18.08 0.22 -6.50
CA LEU A 398 17.47 1.01 -5.44
C LEU A 398 16.28 0.27 -4.79
N ALA A 399 15.86 0.75 -3.61
CA ALA A 399 14.78 0.19 -2.83
C ALA A 399 13.42 0.80 -3.21
N ASN A 400 12.80 0.37 -4.31
CA ASN A 400 11.43 0.71 -4.68
C ASN A 400 10.82 -0.40 -5.54
N VAL A 401 9.52 -0.27 -5.87
CA VAL A 401 8.78 -1.08 -6.84
C VAL A 401 7.73 -0.22 -7.54
N GLY A 402 7.29 -0.64 -8.72
CA GLY A 402 6.19 0.02 -9.44
C GLY A 402 6.56 1.30 -10.17
N ASP A 403 7.84 1.57 -10.33
CA ASP A 403 8.34 2.65 -11.19
C ASP A 403 8.24 2.24 -12.67
N ALA A 404 8.05 3.21 -13.55
CA ALA A 404 8.08 3.03 -15.01
C ALA A 404 9.41 2.44 -15.50
N LYS A 405 10.49 2.61 -14.74
CA LYS A 405 11.83 2.07 -15.03
C LYS A 405 12.07 0.78 -14.28
N THR A 406 12.84 -0.12 -14.85
CA THR A 406 13.23 -1.38 -14.21
C THR A 406 14.16 -1.12 -13.03
N LEU A 407 13.80 -1.69 -11.88
CA LEU A 407 14.53 -1.57 -10.62
C LEU A 407 15.00 -2.94 -10.14
N VAL A 408 16.19 -2.99 -9.54
CA VAL A 408 16.77 -4.21 -8.99
C VAL A 408 17.28 -3.97 -7.57
N ILE A 409 17.19 -4.97 -6.72
CA ILE A 409 17.70 -4.91 -5.34
C ILE A 409 18.09 -6.30 -4.85
N HIS A 410 19.06 -6.36 -3.90
CA HIS A 410 19.42 -7.56 -3.14
C HIS A 410 18.77 -7.49 -1.74
N PRO A 411 17.62 -8.11 -1.50
CA PRO A 411 16.88 -7.94 -0.25
C PRO A 411 17.69 -8.30 1.00
N ALA A 412 18.48 -9.37 0.94
CA ALA A 412 19.22 -9.86 2.10
C ALA A 412 20.24 -8.84 2.65
N SER A 413 20.92 -8.08 1.78
CA SER A 413 21.91 -7.07 2.19
C SER A 413 21.35 -5.66 2.33
N THR A 414 20.04 -5.46 2.09
CA THR A 414 19.42 -4.12 2.08
C THR A 414 18.13 -4.08 2.91
N THR A 415 16.98 -4.36 2.31
CA THR A 415 15.67 -4.21 2.95
C THR A 415 15.43 -5.15 4.13
N HIS A 416 16.18 -6.25 4.24
CA HIS A 416 16.07 -7.26 5.30
C HIS A 416 17.40 -7.45 6.05
N GLN A 417 18.36 -6.51 5.90
CA GLN A 417 19.67 -6.59 6.55
C GLN A 417 19.61 -6.64 8.09
N GLN A 418 18.53 -6.12 8.67
CA GLN A 418 18.33 -6.08 10.11
C GLN A 418 17.86 -7.42 10.70
N LEU A 419 17.46 -8.37 9.84
CA LEU A 419 17.03 -9.71 10.24
C LEU A 419 18.23 -10.65 10.30
N SER A 420 18.20 -11.62 11.24
CA SER A 420 19.17 -12.72 11.23
C SER A 420 19.01 -13.59 9.97
N PRO A 421 20.02 -14.38 9.58
CA PRO A 421 19.89 -15.28 8.43
C PRO A 421 18.68 -16.21 8.51
N GLU A 422 18.36 -16.70 9.73
CA GLU A 422 17.22 -17.58 9.99
C GLU A 422 15.89 -16.82 9.81
N GLU A 423 15.82 -15.58 10.31
CA GLU A 423 14.65 -14.72 10.14
C GLU A 423 14.47 -14.28 8.67
N GLN A 424 15.55 -14.03 7.94
CA GLN A 424 15.50 -13.75 6.50
C GLN A 424 14.89 -14.94 5.74
N VAL A 425 15.34 -16.17 6.01
CA VAL A 425 14.78 -17.38 5.39
C VAL A 425 13.31 -17.55 5.76
N ALA A 426 12.94 -17.33 7.02
CA ALA A 426 11.54 -17.38 7.47
C ALA A 426 10.66 -16.33 6.79
N ALA A 427 11.23 -15.16 6.46
CA ALA A 427 10.57 -14.11 5.68
C ALA A 427 10.60 -14.36 4.16
N GLY A 428 11.08 -15.52 3.70
CA GLY A 428 11.17 -15.87 2.28
C GLY A 428 12.34 -15.22 1.52
N VAL A 429 13.30 -14.63 2.23
CA VAL A 429 14.49 -14.01 1.64
C VAL A 429 15.64 -15.01 1.59
N LYS A 430 16.02 -15.42 0.39
CA LYS A 430 17.18 -16.28 0.18
C LYS A 430 18.45 -15.42 0.03
N PRO A 431 19.63 -15.92 0.45
CA PRO A 431 20.89 -15.18 0.36
C PRO A 431 21.29 -14.76 -1.07
N ASP A 432 20.88 -15.52 -2.08
CA ASP A 432 21.14 -15.28 -3.50
C ASP A 432 20.01 -14.52 -4.22
N MET A 433 19.02 -14.02 -3.47
CA MET A 433 17.83 -13.42 -4.06
C MET A 433 18.12 -12.05 -4.71
N ILE A 434 17.80 -11.94 -5.98
CA ILE A 434 17.68 -10.68 -6.71
C ILE A 434 16.21 -10.41 -6.96
N ARG A 435 15.68 -9.30 -6.44
CA ARG A 435 14.30 -8.86 -6.71
C ARG A 435 14.30 -7.80 -7.80
N VAL A 436 13.45 -7.99 -8.81
CA VAL A 436 13.28 -7.08 -9.94
C VAL A 436 11.87 -6.54 -9.98
N SER A 437 11.71 -5.21 -9.94
CA SER A 437 10.48 -4.54 -10.33
C SER A 437 10.59 -4.17 -11.80
N VAL A 438 9.85 -4.87 -12.65
CA VAL A 438 10.00 -4.79 -14.09
C VAL A 438 9.32 -3.55 -14.64
N GLY A 439 10.05 -2.74 -15.40
CA GLY A 439 9.59 -1.47 -15.97
C GLY A 439 8.90 -1.62 -17.34
N LEU A 440 8.79 -0.47 -18.03
CA LEU A 440 8.07 -0.32 -19.29
C LEU A 440 9.00 -0.34 -20.52
N GLU A 441 10.28 -0.46 -20.30
CA GLU A 441 11.30 -0.46 -21.35
C GLU A 441 11.02 -1.54 -22.41
N THR A 442 11.65 -1.44 -23.54
CA THR A 442 11.65 -2.50 -24.56
C THR A 442 12.18 -3.79 -23.92
N LEU A 443 11.40 -4.87 -23.93
CA LEU A 443 11.77 -6.12 -23.25
C LEU A 443 13.14 -6.64 -23.68
N ALA A 444 13.49 -6.51 -24.98
CA ALA A 444 14.78 -6.95 -25.48
C ALA A 444 15.95 -6.22 -24.82
N ASP A 445 15.78 -4.95 -24.47
CA ASP A 445 16.81 -4.16 -23.79
C ASP A 445 16.94 -4.58 -22.31
N ILE A 446 15.82 -4.90 -21.64
CA ILE A 446 15.84 -5.46 -20.28
C ILE A 446 16.56 -6.81 -20.28
N ILE A 447 16.23 -7.70 -21.21
CA ILE A 447 16.88 -9.00 -21.36
C ILE A 447 18.38 -8.84 -21.63
N ALA A 448 18.75 -7.96 -22.56
CA ALA A 448 20.16 -7.71 -22.89
C ALA A 448 20.95 -7.19 -21.67
N ASP A 449 20.33 -6.37 -20.83
CA ASP A 449 20.96 -5.88 -19.59
C ASP A 449 21.21 -7.01 -18.59
N PHE A 450 20.24 -7.87 -18.36
CA PHE A 450 20.41 -9.03 -17.46
C PHE A 450 21.35 -10.09 -18.09
N ASP A 451 21.34 -10.30 -19.40
CA ASP A 451 22.21 -11.27 -20.07
C ASP A 451 23.69 -10.89 -19.91
N GLN A 452 24.03 -9.63 -20.15
CA GLN A 452 25.39 -9.13 -19.94
C GLN A 452 25.79 -9.13 -18.45
N ALA A 453 24.85 -8.86 -17.53
CA ALA A 453 25.10 -8.87 -16.09
C ALA A 453 25.31 -10.29 -15.55
N LEU A 454 24.54 -11.28 -16.02
CA LEU A 454 24.71 -12.70 -15.70
C LEU A 454 26.00 -13.30 -16.26
N SER A 455 26.58 -12.67 -17.29
CA SER A 455 27.85 -13.07 -17.90
C SER A 455 29.05 -12.36 -17.29
N ALA A 456 28.83 -11.41 -16.36
CA ALA A 456 29.92 -10.68 -15.73
C ALA A 456 30.69 -11.61 -14.77
N GLU A 457 32.00 -11.59 -14.88
CA GLU A 457 32.88 -12.24 -13.93
C GLU A 457 33.03 -11.37 -12.67
N ALA A 458 33.19 -11.99 -11.51
CA ALA A 458 33.52 -11.28 -10.30
C ALA A 458 34.82 -10.46 -10.56
N ALA A 459 34.72 -9.14 -10.46
CA ALA A 459 35.94 -8.32 -10.49
C ALA A 459 36.87 -8.86 -9.39
N PRO A 460 38.19 -9.04 -9.67
CA PRO A 460 39.11 -9.46 -8.62
C PRO A 460 38.91 -8.51 -7.42
N ALA A 461 38.70 -9.08 -6.24
CA ALA A 461 38.42 -8.34 -5.02
C ALA A 461 39.41 -7.17 -4.91
N ALA A 462 38.92 -5.94 -4.96
CA ALA A 462 39.74 -4.77 -4.74
C ALA A 462 40.41 -4.98 -3.37
N ALA A 463 41.73 -4.96 -3.34
CA ALA A 463 42.47 -5.07 -2.09
C ALA A 463 41.83 -4.08 -1.09
N PRO A 464 41.59 -4.49 0.18
CA PRO A 464 40.97 -3.61 1.16
C PRO A 464 41.70 -2.26 1.13
N ALA A 465 40.94 -1.19 0.88
CA ALA A 465 41.50 0.16 0.88
C ALA A 465 42.24 0.31 2.21
N ALA A 466 43.55 0.55 2.13
CA ALA A 466 44.40 0.73 3.30
C ALA A 466 43.75 1.79 4.19
N ALA A 467 43.44 1.43 5.41
CA ALA A 467 42.84 2.34 6.38
C ALA A 467 43.65 3.65 6.38
N ALA A 468 42.97 4.76 6.11
CA ALA A 468 43.59 6.07 6.13
C ALA A 468 44.28 6.22 7.48
N PRO A 469 45.56 6.65 7.54
CA PRO A 469 46.25 6.77 8.80
C PRO A 469 45.54 7.75 9.70
N ALA A 470 45.20 7.32 10.90
CA ALA A 470 44.59 8.17 11.91
C ALA A 470 45.45 9.45 12.07
N SER A 471 44.84 10.60 11.82
CA SER A 471 45.49 11.88 12.03
C SER A 471 45.88 11.98 13.51
N LYS A 472 47.19 12.05 13.76
CA LYS A 472 47.74 12.33 15.12
C LYS A 472 47.23 13.71 15.53
N GLY A 473 46.41 13.76 16.56
CA GLY A 473 45.99 14.99 17.18
C GLY A 473 47.17 15.77 17.69
N SER A 474 47.26 17.03 17.32
CA SER A 474 48.13 18.02 17.94
C SER A 474 47.58 18.38 19.33
N ALA A 475 48.43 18.30 20.32
CA ALA A 475 48.17 18.62 21.71
C ALA A 475 47.92 20.13 21.92
N GLY A 476 46.98 20.42 22.81
CA GLY A 476 47.10 21.51 23.78
C GLY A 476 46.49 22.85 23.39
N VAL A 477 45.36 23.21 23.99
CA VAL A 477 45.23 24.40 24.86
C VAL A 477 44.03 24.17 25.78
N GLU A 478 44.26 24.33 27.06
CA GLU A 478 43.31 24.30 28.16
C GLU A 478 42.35 25.50 28.09
N GLY A 479 41.10 25.28 28.47
CA GLY A 479 40.11 26.32 28.67
C GLY A 479 38.76 25.71 29.05
N GLU A 480 38.50 25.65 30.36
CA GLU A 480 37.23 25.28 30.97
C GLU A 480 36.10 26.18 30.54
N GLU A 481 34.94 25.59 30.17
CA GLU A 481 33.61 26.09 30.56
C GLU A 481 32.59 24.96 30.38
N GLU A 482 32.00 24.56 31.50
CA GLU A 482 30.88 23.64 31.58
C GLU A 482 29.62 24.24 31.00
N ASN A 483 28.89 23.46 30.19
CA ASN A 483 27.47 23.68 29.98
C ASN A 483 26.75 22.34 29.86
N PRO A 484 25.76 22.06 30.72
CA PRO A 484 25.04 20.79 30.73
C PRO A 484 23.75 20.90 29.89
N ASP A 485 23.71 20.29 28.72
CA ASP A 485 22.46 19.82 28.15
C ASP A 485 22.77 18.83 27.02
N GLY A 486 22.63 17.57 27.36
CA GLY A 486 22.74 16.47 26.43
C GLY A 486 21.48 16.33 25.57
N SER A 487 21.57 16.58 24.27
CA SER A 487 20.65 16.01 23.30
C SER A 487 21.43 15.47 22.12
N CYS A 488 21.53 14.17 22.07
CA CYS A 488 22.08 13.42 20.95
C CYS A 488 20.98 13.26 19.89
N CYS A 489 21.08 13.99 18.80
CA CYS A 489 20.33 13.71 17.56
C CYS A 489 21.27 13.03 16.59
N SER A 490 21.12 11.73 16.42
CA SER A 490 21.65 11.02 15.26
C SER A 490 20.53 10.89 14.23
N VAL A 491 20.71 11.58 13.13
CA VAL A 491 19.92 11.48 11.90
C VAL A 491 20.50 10.34 11.05
N VAL A 492 19.68 9.38 10.68
CA VAL A 492 19.64 8.77 9.33
C VAL A 492 18.19 8.51 8.97
#